data_a142de1779c9ea7c2677bc05481e6544
#
_entry.id   a142de1779c9ea7c2677bc05481e6544
#
_cell.length_a   1.000
_cell.length_b   1.000
_cell.length_c   1.000
_cell.angle_alpha   90.00
_cell.angle_beta   90.00
_cell.angle_gamma   90.00
#
_symmetry.space_group_name_H-M   'P 1'
#
loop_
_entity.id
_entity.type
_entity.pdbx_description
1 polymer ?
#
loop_
_entity_poly.entity_id
_entity_poly.type
_entity_poly.pdbx_seq_one_letter_code
_entity_poly.pdbx_strand_id
1 'polypeptide(L)'
;MLTEAMASIEDLILLPKPRSVVARSSAYRLTGGSKIICQGDPESLFPIARRLQRALLESQRISWVLRAGDPGNDDSRGGTTITLAPDNGILTQGYRLRIADEGIDLVAGDAAGAFYGVMTLVQMLRQCEGALPAGEIEDSPDFPVRGVMLDISRSKVPTLETLFDLVDLFSGWKINHLELYTEHTFAYENHREVWAQASPMTGEDILRLDAYCRERFIELVPNQNSFGHMHHWLELPRYNHLAECPEGFELTLHGHTRQMPPFSLNPSDSRSVEFMGELFSELLPHFSSGKFNVGCDETWDVGRGRSARAVEEKGAGRVYLDYLLGIYDLVKRHRRTMHFWGDIIIQHPELVPELPRDAVVLEWGYEADHPFKEHGAEFARSGIPFFVCPGTSSWNTIAGRTDNCLGNVRNATENGLRHGAIGLLNTDWGDNNHTQYLPVSYLGFAAGAAMPWCYETNRDEDFISALDLHAFYDRARVMGRLSYDLGNAHEKAGPAPHNSTVLFHLLTQAPDSPLPDGVTVESLRQAGEHINSVVGPLESARMDREDADLTRDEFANAARMMLHACNRGTGMLEGTLNSAGKREELASKMRTILGEHRRLWISRSRGGGLQDSESALVERLKEYAGG
;
A
#
# COMPACT_ATOMS: atom_id res chain seq x y z
N MET A 1 32.12 24.60 -26.04
CA MET A 1 31.12 24.54 -24.96
C MET A 1 29.78 24.54 -25.65
N LEU A 2 29.23 23.38 -25.88
CA LEU A 2 27.82 23.23 -26.30
C LEU A 2 27.02 23.52 -25.06
N THR A 3 26.22 24.56 -25.06
CA THR A 3 25.15 24.79 -24.09
C THR A 3 24.18 23.62 -24.24
N GLU A 4 24.27 22.64 -23.31
CA GLU A 4 23.14 21.71 -23.13
C GLU A 4 21.91 22.58 -22.94
N ALA A 5 20.90 22.36 -23.77
CA ALA A 5 19.64 23.06 -23.64
C ALA A 5 19.08 22.69 -22.25
N MET A 6 18.88 23.71 -21.41
CA MET A 6 18.28 23.49 -20.10
C MET A 6 16.91 22.81 -20.29
N ALA A 7 16.66 21.72 -19.55
CA ALA A 7 15.38 21.06 -19.55
C ALA A 7 14.25 22.04 -19.21
N SER A 8 13.12 21.94 -19.88
CA SER A 8 11.92 22.67 -19.52
C SER A 8 11.33 22.11 -18.21
N ILE A 9 10.57 22.90 -17.48
CA ILE A 9 9.82 22.43 -16.32
C ILE A 9 8.82 21.31 -16.69
N GLU A 10 8.34 21.30 -17.94
CA GLU A 10 7.44 20.29 -18.50
C GLU A 10 8.16 18.95 -18.79
N ASP A 11 9.49 18.96 -18.93
CA ASP A 11 10.30 17.77 -19.18
C ASP A 11 10.61 17.02 -17.88
N LEU A 12 10.34 17.64 -16.71
CA LEU A 12 10.60 17.00 -15.42
C LEU A 12 9.55 15.94 -15.12
N ILE A 13 10.02 14.78 -14.70
CA ILE A 13 9.16 13.69 -14.25
C ILE A 13 8.79 13.95 -12.79
N LEU A 14 7.53 14.22 -12.51
CA LEU A 14 7.01 14.48 -11.17
C LEU A 14 5.99 13.42 -10.78
N LEU A 15 6.03 12.95 -9.57
CA LEU A 15 5.14 11.92 -9.04
C LEU A 15 4.49 12.39 -7.71
N PRO A 16 3.20 12.65 -7.67
CA PRO A 16 2.24 12.77 -8.79
C PRO A 16 2.58 13.90 -9.75
N LYS A 17 2.20 13.73 -11.03
CA LYS A 17 2.25 14.80 -12.02
C LYS A 17 1.24 15.88 -11.67
N PRO A 18 1.65 17.15 -11.65
CA PRO A 18 0.78 18.25 -11.27
C PRO A 18 -0.40 18.46 -12.24
N ARG A 19 -1.45 19.10 -11.73
CA ARG A 19 -2.65 19.44 -12.50
C ARG A 19 -2.36 20.36 -13.67
N SER A 20 -1.53 21.37 -13.48
CA SER A 20 -1.15 22.33 -14.51
C SER A 20 0.31 22.74 -14.36
N VAL A 21 1.03 22.76 -15.49
CA VAL A 21 2.40 23.23 -15.61
C VAL A 21 2.49 24.19 -16.78
N VAL A 22 3.08 25.35 -16.59
CA VAL A 22 3.32 26.36 -17.64
C VAL A 22 4.80 26.71 -17.67
N ALA A 23 5.48 26.34 -18.74
CA ALA A 23 6.91 26.62 -18.90
C ALA A 23 7.19 28.09 -19.22
N ARG A 24 8.38 28.56 -18.81
CA ARG A 24 8.99 29.83 -19.21
C ARG A 24 10.40 29.58 -19.72
N SER A 25 10.92 30.48 -20.56
CA SER A 25 12.21 30.30 -21.25
C SER A 25 13.45 30.68 -20.42
N SER A 26 13.29 30.88 -19.10
CA SER A 26 14.39 31.24 -18.20
C SER A 26 14.61 30.17 -17.12
N ALA A 27 15.53 30.42 -16.19
CA ALA A 27 15.81 29.51 -15.09
C ALA A 27 16.32 30.26 -13.86
N TYR A 28 15.92 29.78 -12.70
CA TYR A 28 16.39 30.23 -11.41
C TYR A 28 17.70 29.53 -11.05
N ARG A 29 18.79 30.31 -10.94
CA ARG A 29 20.10 29.79 -10.53
C ARG A 29 20.17 29.62 -9.02
N LEU A 30 20.43 28.40 -8.59
CA LEU A 30 20.60 28.05 -7.18
C LEU A 30 21.94 28.55 -6.67
N THR A 31 21.93 29.47 -5.69
CA THR A 31 23.17 30.05 -5.12
C THR A 31 23.15 29.89 -3.59
N GLY A 32 24.35 29.72 -3.01
CA GLY A 32 24.50 29.69 -1.56
C GLY A 32 24.17 31.02 -0.90
N GLY A 33 23.74 30.99 0.36
CA GLY A 33 23.44 32.19 1.15
C GLY A 33 22.07 32.82 0.90
N SER A 34 21.23 32.25 0.04
CA SER A 34 19.83 32.66 -0.13
C SER A 34 18.98 32.28 1.08
N LYS A 35 17.72 32.72 1.10
CA LYS A 35 16.81 32.56 2.23
C LYS A 35 15.61 31.70 1.87
N ILE A 36 15.06 30.97 2.84
CA ILE A 36 13.70 30.42 2.82
C ILE A 36 12.89 31.25 3.79
N ILE A 37 11.91 31.97 3.28
CA ILE A 37 11.07 32.90 4.07
C ILE A 37 9.73 32.23 4.32
N CYS A 38 9.35 32.08 5.59
CA CYS A 38 8.03 31.57 6.02
C CYS A 38 7.11 32.76 6.28
N GLN A 39 6.12 32.99 5.40
CA GLN A 39 5.14 34.05 5.51
C GLN A 39 3.77 33.48 5.92
N GLY A 40 3.27 33.89 7.07
CA GLY A 40 2.07 33.35 7.70
C GLY A 40 2.40 32.73 9.06
N ASP A 41 1.81 31.57 9.38
CA ASP A 41 2.05 30.88 10.64
C ASP A 41 3.42 30.17 10.66
N PRO A 42 4.42 30.70 11.42
CA PRO A 42 5.77 30.11 11.43
C PRO A 42 5.82 28.73 12.08
N GLU A 43 4.92 28.42 13.01
CA GLU A 43 4.88 27.12 13.69
C GLU A 43 4.58 25.99 12.69
N SER A 44 3.56 26.19 11.86
CA SER A 44 3.19 25.23 10.81
C SER A 44 4.21 25.19 9.67
N LEU A 45 4.81 26.34 9.28
CA LEU A 45 5.71 26.41 8.13
C LEU A 45 7.14 26.00 8.44
N PHE A 46 7.61 26.10 9.67
CA PHE A 46 9.01 25.80 10.01
C PHE A 46 9.43 24.37 9.67
N PRO A 47 8.66 23.30 10.03
CA PRO A 47 9.03 21.93 9.66
C PRO A 47 9.09 21.73 8.14
N ILE A 48 8.18 22.39 7.41
CA ILE A 48 8.11 22.33 5.93
C ILE A 48 9.34 22.99 5.30
N ALA A 49 9.68 24.19 5.75
CA ALA A 49 10.86 24.93 5.29
C ALA A 49 12.18 24.20 5.62
N ARG A 50 12.24 23.56 6.79
CA ARG A 50 13.38 22.70 7.18
C ARG A 50 13.57 21.53 6.19
N ARG A 51 12.48 20.95 5.69
CA ARG A 51 12.56 19.88 4.70
C ARG A 51 13.16 20.37 3.38
N LEU A 52 12.74 21.54 2.89
CA LEU A 52 13.34 22.15 1.72
C LEU A 52 14.83 22.50 1.94
N GLN A 53 15.17 23.07 3.11
CA GLN A 53 16.55 23.40 3.47
C GLN A 53 17.44 22.15 3.44
N ARG A 54 16.95 21.04 3.99
CA ARG A 54 17.66 19.77 4.00
C ARG A 54 17.85 19.22 2.59
N ALA A 55 16.80 19.25 1.77
CA ALA A 55 16.86 18.79 0.38
C ALA A 55 17.88 19.59 -0.45
N LEU A 56 17.95 20.93 -0.28
CA LEU A 56 18.96 21.78 -0.92
C LEU A 56 20.39 21.40 -0.49
N LEU A 57 20.57 21.11 0.79
CA LEU A 57 21.88 20.69 1.29
C LEU A 57 22.30 19.32 0.73
N GLU A 58 21.39 18.37 0.71
CA GLU A 58 21.67 16.98 0.29
C GLU A 58 21.87 16.89 -1.23
N SER A 59 20.97 17.50 -2.03
CA SER A 59 21.02 17.36 -3.50
C SER A 59 21.94 18.37 -4.19
N GLN A 60 22.01 19.62 -3.69
CA GLN A 60 22.72 20.73 -4.33
C GLN A 60 23.98 21.19 -3.59
N ARG A 61 24.23 20.67 -2.37
CA ARG A 61 25.31 21.13 -1.46
C ARG A 61 25.21 22.62 -1.09
N ILE A 62 23.99 23.15 -1.07
CA ILE A 62 23.70 24.56 -0.82
C ILE A 62 22.97 24.69 0.53
N SER A 63 23.42 25.67 1.33
CA SER A 63 22.75 26.02 2.59
C SER A 63 22.02 27.35 2.43
N TRP A 64 20.72 27.36 2.71
CA TRP A 64 19.87 28.55 2.80
C TRP A 64 19.44 28.82 4.23
N VAL A 65 19.27 30.09 4.58
CA VAL A 65 18.88 30.51 5.94
C VAL A 65 17.36 30.56 6.04
N LEU A 66 16.79 29.99 7.11
CA LEU A 66 15.37 30.10 7.42
C LEU A 66 15.06 31.42 8.10
N ARG A 67 13.99 32.10 7.69
CA ARG A 67 13.48 33.34 8.27
C ARG A 67 11.96 33.33 8.31
N ALA A 68 11.36 33.86 9.37
CA ALA A 68 9.93 34.12 9.46
C ALA A 68 9.64 35.60 9.21
N GLY A 69 8.46 35.91 8.66
CA GLY A 69 7.94 37.27 8.43
C GLY A 69 7.89 37.65 6.95
N ASP A 70 7.59 38.91 6.68
CA ASP A 70 7.50 39.42 5.31
C ASP A 70 8.86 39.48 4.63
N PRO A 71 8.93 39.25 3.30
CA PRO A 71 10.15 39.38 2.53
C PRO A 71 10.78 40.77 2.65
N GLY A 72 9.98 41.79 2.92
CA GLY A 72 10.43 43.18 3.09
C GLY A 72 11.04 43.80 1.84
N ASN A 73 11.55 45.02 1.93
CA ASN A 73 12.37 45.69 0.90
C ASN A 73 13.85 45.24 0.93
N ASP A 74 14.10 44.00 1.38
CA ASP A 74 15.47 43.50 1.45
C ASP A 74 15.96 43.24 0.02
N ASP A 75 16.98 44.00 -0.43
CA ASP A 75 17.58 43.91 -1.77
C ASP A 75 18.26 42.56 -2.07
N SER A 76 18.20 41.60 -1.16
CA SER A 76 18.68 40.24 -1.38
C SER A 76 17.64 39.42 -2.19
N ARG A 77 17.58 39.75 -3.49
CA ARG A 77 16.84 38.96 -4.47
C ARG A 77 17.43 37.55 -4.52
N GLY A 78 16.58 36.55 -4.28
CA GLY A 78 16.94 35.14 -4.40
C GLY A 78 16.55 34.32 -3.18
N GLY A 79 16.12 33.10 -3.41
CA GLY A 79 15.61 32.16 -2.40
C GLY A 79 14.19 31.73 -2.66
N THR A 80 13.54 31.21 -1.63
CA THR A 80 12.15 30.74 -1.69
C THR A 80 11.31 31.47 -0.65
N THR A 81 10.14 31.98 -1.04
CA THR A 81 9.09 32.42 -0.12
C THR A 81 7.99 31.36 -0.07
N ILE A 82 7.66 30.88 1.13
CA ILE A 82 6.55 29.95 1.38
C ILE A 82 5.48 30.75 2.11
N THR A 83 4.31 30.92 1.48
CA THR A 83 3.21 31.73 1.98
C THR A 83 1.97 30.87 2.25
N LEU A 84 1.43 30.97 3.46
CA LEU A 84 0.08 30.48 3.76
C LEU A 84 -0.92 31.60 3.48
N ALA A 85 -1.84 31.37 2.57
CA ALA A 85 -2.85 32.35 2.17
C ALA A 85 -4.22 31.67 1.96
N PRO A 86 -4.93 31.32 3.04
CA PRO A 86 -6.18 30.54 2.98
C PRO A 86 -7.30 31.24 2.20
N ASP A 87 -7.26 32.57 2.08
CA ASP A 87 -8.33 33.36 1.45
C ASP A 87 -8.07 33.70 -0.04
N ASN A 88 -7.02 33.13 -0.65
CA ASN A 88 -6.63 33.49 -2.03
C ASN A 88 -7.21 32.59 -3.14
N GLY A 89 -8.22 31.76 -2.81
CA GLY A 89 -8.90 30.88 -3.78
C GLY A 89 -8.15 29.59 -4.12
N ILE A 90 -7.06 29.26 -3.42
CA ILE A 90 -6.38 27.97 -3.52
C ILE A 90 -7.17 26.94 -2.72
N LEU A 91 -7.42 25.76 -3.32
CA LEU A 91 -8.13 24.68 -2.67
C LEU A 91 -7.35 24.12 -1.46
N THR A 92 -8.07 23.49 -0.53
CA THR A 92 -7.46 22.70 0.55
C THR A 92 -6.47 21.68 -0.03
N GLN A 93 -5.28 21.54 0.59
CA GLN A 93 -4.16 20.74 0.11
C GLN A 93 -3.56 21.23 -1.23
N GLY A 94 -4.04 22.34 -1.79
CA GLY A 94 -3.56 22.90 -3.05
C GLY A 94 -2.44 23.93 -2.84
N TYR A 95 -1.69 24.17 -3.91
CA TYR A 95 -0.61 25.17 -3.94
C TYR A 95 -0.42 25.74 -5.35
N ARG A 96 0.21 26.92 -5.41
CA ARG A 96 0.80 27.53 -6.59
C ARG A 96 2.30 27.70 -6.38
N LEU A 97 3.09 27.21 -7.31
CA LEU A 97 4.53 27.32 -7.30
C LEU A 97 4.97 28.10 -8.53
N ARG A 98 5.62 29.25 -8.33
CA ARG A 98 6.21 30.07 -9.40
C ARG A 98 7.73 30.06 -9.24
N ILE A 99 8.42 29.74 -10.30
CA ILE A 99 9.89 29.81 -10.40
C ILE A 99 10.24 30.86 -11.45
N ALA A 100 10.98 31.89 -11.07
CA ALA A 100 11.39 32.98 -11.93
C ALA A 100 12.87 33.33 -11.66
N ASP A 101 13.48 34.15 -12.50
CA ASP A 101 14.90 34.53 -12.39
C ASP A 101 15.22 35.17 -11.03
N GLU A 102 14.26 35.86 -10.45
CA GLU A 102 14.37 36.57 -9.16
C GLU A 102 14.18 35.68 -7.92
N GLY A 103 13.56 34.49 -8.05
CA GLY A 103 13.31 33.61 -6.91
C GLY A 103 12.19 32.59 -7.13
N ILE A 104 11.81 31.95 -6.04
CA ILE A 104 10.79 30.92 -5.98
C ILE A 104 9.69 31.36 -5.02
N ASP A 105 8.44 31.42 -5.51
CA ASP A 105 7.26 31.71 -4.71
C ASP A 105 6.38 30.47 -4.61
N LEU A 106 6.13 30.01 -3.40
CA LEU A 106 5.20 28.93 -3.10
C LEU A 106 4.07 29.47 -2.24
N VAL A 107 2.86 29.52 -2.79
CA VAL A 107 1.65 29.96 -2.10
C VAL A 107 0.70 28.80 -1.94
N ALA A 108 0.21 28.56 -0.74
CA ALA A 108 -0.66 27.43 -0.42
C ALA A 108 -1.92 27.84 0.34
N GLY A 109 -3.00 27.08 0.16
CA GLY A 109 -4.27 27.28 0.87
C GLY A 109 -4.20 26.84 2.34
N ASP A 110 -3.35 25.87 2.64
CA ASP A 110 -3.12 25.34 3.99
C ASP A 110 -1.68 24.77 4.14
N ALA A 111 -1.34 24.32 5.35
CA ALA A 111 -0.01 23.76 5.64
C ALA A 111 0.27 22.48 4.84
N ALA A 112 -0.75 21.65 4.56
CA ALA A 112 -0.61 20.44 3.75
C ALA A 112 -0.26 20.82 2.30
N GLY A 113 -0.92 21.81 1.70
CA GLY A 113 -0.60 22.34 0.38
C GLY A 113 0.83 22.90 0.32
N ALA A 114 1.28 23.63 1.34
CA ALA A 114 2.66 24.10 1.43
C ALA A 114 3.66 22.93 1.47
N PHE A 115 3.36 21.89 2.24
CA PHE A 115 4.17 20.68 2.30
C PHE A 115 4.25 20.00 0.92
N TYR A 116 3.13 19.80 0.24
CA TYR A 116 3.10 19.16 -1.07
C TYR A 116 3.82 19.98 -2.15
N GLY A 117 3.73 21.30 -2.11
CA GLY A 117 4.51 22.18 -2.98
C GLY A 117 6.01 22.06 -2.72
N VAL A 118 6.44 21.97 -1.46
CA VAL A 118 7.84 21.69 -1.10
C VAL A 118 8.26 20.31 -1.59
N MET A 119 7.41 19.27 -1.50
CA MET A 119 7.76 17.96 -2.04
C MET A 119 7.92 17.96 -3.54
N THR A 120 7.14 18.74 -4.27
CA THR A 120 7.35 18.98 -5.71
C THR A 120 8.70 19.65 -5.97
N LEU A 121 9.07 20.70 -5.24
CA LEU A 121 10.40 21.32 -5.33
C LEU A 121 11.53 20.31 -5.04
N VAL A 122 11.37 19.45 -4.04
CA VAL A 122 12.35 18.41 -3.70
C VAL A 122 12.56 17.44 -4.87
N GLN A 123 11.49 17.03 -5.54
CA GLN A 123 11.58 16.18 -6.73
C GLN A 123 12.29 16.91 -7.90
N MET A 124 12.02 18.20 -8.10
CA MET A 124 12.72 19.02 -9.11
C MET A 124 14.20 19.15 -8.78
N LEU A 125 14.57 19.43 -7.53
CA LEU A 125 15.96 19.57 -7.08
C LEU A 125 16.80 18.29 -7.30
N ARG A 126 16.18 17.12 -7.29
CA ARG A 126 16.86 15.84 -7.58
C ARG A 126 17.16 15.64 -9.07
N GLN A 127 16.42 16.30 -9.94
CA GLN A 127 16.56 16.17 -11.39
C GLN A 127 17.37 17.31 -12.03
N CYS A 128 17.56 18.42 -11.32
CA CYS A 128 18.23 19.60 -11.82
C CYS A 128 19.52 19.87 -11.04
N GLU A 129 20.60 20.22 -11.74
CA GLU A 129 21.87 20.56 -11.12
C GLU A 129 22.14 22.07 -11.28
N GLY A 130 22.29 22.78 -10.16
CA GLY A 130 22.67 24.18 -10.10
C GLY A 130 21.63 25.22 -10.54
N ALA A 131 20.54 24.82 -11.21
CA ALA A 131 19.47 25.72 -11.62
C ALA A 131 18.14 24.97 -11.78
N LEU A 132 17.02 25.63 -11.48
CA LEU A 132 15.66 25.13 -11.72
C LEU A 132 15.07 25.82 -12.95
N PRO A 133 14.41 25.09 -13.88
CA PRO A 133 13.71 25.69 -15.00
C PRO A 133 12.57 26.59 -14.48
N ALA A 134 12.42 27.77 -15.09
CA ALA A 134 11.35 28.69 -14.74
C ALA A 134 10.00 28.24 -15.27
N GLY A 135 8.95 28.54 -14.50
CA GLY A 135 7.60 28.19 -14.84
C GLY A 135 6.63 28.37 -13.68
N GLU A 136 5.41 27.96 -13.92
CA GLU A 136 4.34 28.01 -12.93
C GLU A 136 3.69 26.63 -12.83
N ILE A 137 3.43 26.17 -11.61
CA ILE A 137 2.68 24.96 -11.30
C ILE A 137 1.47 25.37 -10.46
N GLU A 138 0.28 24.99 -10.88
CA GLU A 138 -0.95 25.04 -10.06
C GLU A 138 -1.43 23.61 -9.82
N ASP A 139 -1.59 23.23 -8.55
CA ASP A 139 -1.80 21.84 -8.19
C ASP A 139 -2.72 21.67 -6.97
N SER A 140 -3.52 20.62 -7.00
CA SER A 140 -4.43 20.22 -5.93
C SER A 140 -4.96 18.81 -6.16
N PRO A 141 -5.32 18.06 -5.10
CA PRO A 141 -5.83 16.70 -5.25
C PRO A 141 -7.27 16.63 -5.75
N ASP A 142 -7.60 15.56 -6.50
CA ASP A 142 -8.98 15.18 -6.82
C ASP A 142 -9.66 14.49 -5.65
N PHE A 143 -8.92 13.61 -4.93
CA PHE A 143 -9.40 12.99 -3.70
C PHE A 143 -8.78 13.66 -2.48
N PRO A 144 -9.57 14.08 -1.48
CA PRO A 144 -9.03 14.63 -0.24
C PRO A 144 -8.25 13.60 0.59
N VAL A 145 -8.60 12.31 0.49
CA VAL A 145 -7.89 11.20 1.15
C VAL A 145 -7.27 10.28 0.10
N ARG A 146 -5.96 10.06 0.23
CA ARG A 146 -5.15 9.18 -0.62
C ARG A 146 -4.36 8.27 0.30
N GLY A 147 -4.90 7.06 0.50
CA GLY A 147 -4.44 6.14 1.53
C GLY A 147 -3.66 4.95 0.99
N VAL A 148 -2.83 4.40 1.86
CA VAL A 148 -2.27 3.06 1.75
C VAL A 148 -2.63 2.27 2.99
N MET A 149 -3.04 1.02 2.81
CA MET A 149 -3.17 0.04 3.88
C MET A 149 -2.13 -1.06 3.69
N LEU A 150 -1.33 -1.31 4.73
CA LEU A 150 -0.36 -2.40 4.77
C LEU A 150 -0.89 -3.52 5.65
N ASP A 151 -0.93 -4.73 5.12
CA ASP A 151 -1.26 -5.92 5.90
C ASP A 151 -0.05 -6.34 6.77
N ILE A 152 -0.21 -6.21 8.08
CA ILE A 152 0.79 -6.65 9.05
C ILE A 152 0.36 -7.92 9.81
N SER A 153 -0.77 -8.53 9.42
CA SER A 153 -1.35 -9.68 10.14
C SER A 153 -1.22 -11.02 9.42
N ARG A 154 -0.93 -10.99 8.10
CA ARG A 154 -0.56 -12.22 7.38
C ARG A 154 0.94 -12.42 7.50
N SER A 155 1.37 -12.76 8.71
CA SER A 155 2.72 -13.18 9.12
C SER A 155 3.81 -12.08 9.13
N LYS A 156 3.73 -11.00 8.34
CA LYS A 156 4.83 -10.04 8.17
C LYS A 156 4.58 -8.71 8.88
N VAL A 157 5.25 -8.50 10.03
CA VAL A 157 5.28 -7.21 10.72
C VAL A 157 6.57 -6.47 10.37
N PRO A 158 6.51 -5.32 9.67
CA PRO A 158 7.70 -4.54 9.34
C PRO A 158 8.43 -4.00 10.58
N THR A 159 9.73 -3.71 10.46
CA THR A 159 10.44 -2.93 11.47
C THR A 159 10.00 -1.47 11.43
N LEU A 160 10.23 -0.71 12.50
CA LEU A 160 9.93 0.72 12.50
C LEU A 160 10.75 1.49 11.46
N GLU A 161 11.99 1.09 11.25
CA GLU A 161 12.86 1.67 10.23
C GLU A 161 12.25 1.50 8.83
N THR A 162 11.78 0.30 8.51
CA THR A 162 11.07 0.04 7.23
C THR A 162 9.80 0.88 7.10
N LEU A 163 9.02 1.05 8.18
CA LEU A 163 7.83 1.89 8.18
C LEU A 163 8.17 3.38 8.02
N PHE A 164 9.24 3.86 8.63
CA PHE A 164 9.71 5.24 8.48
C PHE A 164 10.15 5.52 7.04
N ASP A 165 10.90 4.62 6.42
CA ASP A 165 11.30 4.73 5.01
C ASP A 165 10.09 4.77 4.07
N LEU A 166 9.08 3.93 4.32
CA LEU A 166 7.82 3.96 3.57
C LEU A 166 7.07 5.28 3.77
N VAL A 167 6.98 5.79 5.00
CA VAL A 167 6.34 7.07 5.30
C VAL A 167 7.06 8.24 4.61
N ASP A 168 8.40 8.21 4.54
CA ASP A 168 9.16 9.19 3.77
C ASP A 168 8.87 9.10 2.27
N LEU A 169 8.80 7.89 1.71
CA LEU A 169 8.44 7.65 0.32
C LEU A 169 7.02 8.15 0.03
N PHE A 170 6.04 7.74 0.84
CA PHE A 170 4.63 8.12 0.71
C PHE A 170 4.41 9.62 0.83
N SER A 171 5.09 10.28 1.76
CA SER A 171 5.03 11.73 1.90
C SER A 171 5.54 12.46 0.66
N GLY A 172 6.59 11.92 0.02
CA GLY A 172 7.13 12.40 -1.25
C GLY A 172 6.13 12.30 -2.41
N TRP A 173 5.22 11.34 -2.35
CA TRP A 173 4.16 11.08 -3.33
C TRP A 173 2.81 11.67 -2.92
N LYS A 174 2.76 12.49 -1.88
CA LYS A 174 1.56 13.20 -1.42
C LYS A 174 0.44 12.26 -0.93
N ILE A 175 0.77 11.04 -0.49
CA ILE A 175 -0.12 10.16 0.27
C ILE A 175 -0.32 10.81 1.65
N ASN A 176 -1.55 10.77 2.18
CA ASN A 176 -1.91 11.43 3.42
C ASN A 176 -2.68 10.56 4.43
N HIS A 177 -2.78 9.26 4.18
CA HIS A 177 -3.47 8.32 5.05
C HIS A 177 -2.73 6.98 5.02
N LEU A 178 -2.45 6.42 6.19
CA LEU A 178 -1.79 5.12 6.35
C LEU A 178 -2.57 4.28 7.35
N GLU A 179 -2.84 3.02 7.00
CA GLU A 179 -3.40 2.01 7.89
C GLU A 179 -2.44 0.82 8.00
N LEU A 180 -2.32 0.27 9.20
CA LEU A 180 -1.72 -1.03 9.44
C LEU A 180 -2.86 -2.02 9.76
N TYR A 181 -3.19 -2.89 8.80
CA TYR A 181 -4.26 -3.88 8.98
C TYR A 181 -3.88 -4.87 10.08
N THR A 182 -4.72 -4.91 11.10
CA THR A 182 -4.46 -5.69 12.33
C THR A 182 -5.59 -6.69 12.60
N GLU A 183 -5.21 -7.95 12.82
CA GLU A 183 -6.04 -9.00 13.39
C GLU A 183 -5.57 -9.32 14.82
N HIS A 184 -4.30 -9.65 14.99
CA HIS A 184 -3.68 -10.08 16.24
C HIS A 184 -2.28 -9.47 16.48
N THR A 185 -1.77 -8.66 15.58
CA THR A 185 -0.39 -8.18 15.56
C THR A 185 -0.18 -6.85 16.29
N PHE A 186 -1.01 -6.56 17.29
CA PHE A 186 -0.77 -5.54 18.30
C PHE A 186 -0.53 -6.20 19.66
N ALA A 187 0.36 -5.66 20.47
CA ALA A 187 0.77 -6.24 21.76
C ALA A 187 -0.24 -5.91 22.87
N TYR A 188 -1.43 -6.47 22.79
CA TYR A 188 -2.47 -6.33 23.81
C TYR A 188 -2.02 -6.89 25.16
N GLU A 189 -2.14 -6.11 26.21
CA GLU A 189 -1.51 -6.36 27.53
C GLU A 189 -1.95 -7.69 28.15
N ASN A 190 -3.27 -7.98 28.09
CA ASN A 190 -3.85 -9.18 28.72
C ASN A 190 -4.02 -10.38 27.77
N HIS A 191 -3.48 -10.31 26.55
CA HIS A 191 -3.76 -11.26 25.47
C HIS A 191 -2.47 -11.83 24.84
N ARG A 192 -1.40 -11.94 25.62
CA ARG A 192 -0.07 -12.33 25.13
C ARG A 192 -0.05 -13.64 24.33
N GLU A 193 -0.88 -14.61 24.70
CA GLU A 193 -0.97 -15.90 24.03
C GLU A 193 -1.33 -15.81 22.54
N VAL A 194 -2.04 -14.74 22.13
CA VAL A 194 -2.49 -14.54 20.75
C VAL A 194 -1.35 -14.02 19.87
N TRP A 195 -0.53 -13.11 20.37
CA TRP A 195 0.45 -12.37 19.59
C TRP A 195 1.92 -12.73 19.87
N ALA A 196 2.20 -13.56 20.89
CA ALA A 196 3.58 -13.81 21.37
C ALA A 196 4.54 -14.29 20.28
N GLN A 197 4.05 -14.98 19.24
CA GLN A 197 4.87 -15.49 18.13
C GLN A 197 4.88 -14.56 16.91
N ALA A 198 4.02 -13.53 16.87
CA ALA A 198 3.85 -12.65 15.72
C ALA A 198 4.83 -11.47 15.69
N SER A 199 5.61 -11.22 16.74
CA SER A 199 6.44 -10.01 16.90
C SER A 199 5.64 -8.71 16.65
N PRO A 200 4.56 -8.45 17.40
CA PRO A 200 3.55 -7.43 17.12
C PRO A 200 4.10 -6.00 17.22
N MET A 201 3.32 -5.03 16.73
CA MET A 201 3.51 -3.63 17.06
C MET A 201 3.18 -3.39 18.53
N THR A 202 3.99 -2.61 19.22
CA THR A 202 3.72 -2.17 20.59
C THR A 202 3.05 -0.80 20.61
N GLY A 203 2.46 -0.41 21.74
CA GLY A 203 1.94 0.96 21.91
C GLY A 203 2.99 2.03 21.69
N GLU A 204 4.26 1.79 22.13
CA GLU A 204 5.38 2.70 21.87
C GLU A 204 5.70 2.80 20.37
N ASP A 205 5.71 1.67 19.64
CA ASP A 205 5.93 1.69 18.19
C ASP A 205 4.88 2.55 17.47
N ILE A 206 3.61 2.38 17.85
CA ILE A 206 2.51 3.16 17.25
C ILE A 206 2.65 4.65 17.57
N LEU A 207 2.93 5.02 18.82
CA LEU A 207 3.14 6.42 19.20
C LEU A 207 4.28 7.08 18.41
N ARG A 208 5.39 6.36 18.22
CA ARG A 208 6.53 6.83 17.41
C ARG A 208 6.16 6.97 15.94
N LEU A 209 5.44 5.99 15.38
CA LEU A 209 5.00 6.03 13.99
C LEU A 209 3.96 7.13 13.76
N ASP A 210 2.99 7.31 14.67
CA ASP A 210 1.99 8.37 14.59
C ASP A 210 2.63 9.77 14.58
N ALA A 211 3.59 10.01 15.47
CA ALA A 211 4.33 11.27 15.49
C ALA A 211 5.12 11.49 14.19
N TYR A 212 5.77 10.45 13.67
CA TYR A 212 6.55 10.50 12.43
C TYR A 212 5.67 10.77 11.20
N CYS A 213 4.48 10.16 11.14
CA CYS A 213 3.48 10.38 10.10
C CYS A 213 2.95 11.83 10.12
N ARG A 214 2.58 12.35 11.31
CA ARG A 214 2.05 13.72 11.45
C ARG A 214 3.01 14.78 10.95
N GLU A 215 4.30 14.66 11.24
CA GLU A 215 5.34 15.56 10.70
C GLU A 215 5.42 15.57 9.18
N ARG A 216 4.80 14.58 8.51
CA ARG A 216 4.80 14.37 7.06
C ARG A 216 3.43 14.52 6.43
N PHE A 217 2.48 15.08 7.18
CA PHE A 217 1.09 15.25 6.74
C PHE A 217 0.41 13.94 6.34
N ILE A 218 0.77 12.84 7.00
CA ILE A 218 0.12 11.54 6.90
C ILE A 218 -0.63 11.26 8.20
N GLU A 219 -1.91 10.91 8.11
CA GLU A 219 -2.72 10.46 9.24
C GLU A 219 -2.54 8.94 9.40
N LEU A 220 -2.00 8.49 10.52
CA LEU A 220 -1.95 7.07 10.87
C LEU A 220 -3.30 6.68 11.47
N VAL A 221 -4.10 5.93 10.71
CA VAL A 221 -5.45 5.54 11.12
C VAL A 221 -5.42 4.14 11.73
N PRO A 222 -5.96 3.92 12.94
CA PRO A 222 -6.07 2.59 13.53
C PRO A 222 -6.95 1.69 12.67
N ASN A 223 -6.53 0.41 12.58
CA ASN A 223 -7.26 -0.63 11.89
C ASN A 223 -7.21 -1.89 12.76
N GLN A 224 -8.37 -2.45 13.14
CA GLN A 224 -8.50 -3.70 13.88
C GLN A 224 -9.73 -4.44 13.38
N ASN A 225 -9.52 -5.61 12.79
CA ASN A 225 -10.67 -6.41 12.37
C ASN A 225 -11.51 -6.85 13.57
N SER A 226 -12.82 -6.71 13.46
CA SER A 226 -13.73 -6.74 14.61
C SER A 226 -14.90 -7.69 14.44
N PHE A 227 -14.91 -8.53 13.40
CA PHE A 227 -15.98 -9.50 13.15
C PHE A 227 -15.46 -10.80 12.53
N GLY A 228 -15.15 -10.82 11.21
CA GLY A 228 -14.42 -11.90 10.54
C GLY A 228 -12.92 -11.85 10.89
N HIS A 229 -12.13 -12.77 10.33
CA HIS A 229 -10.66 -12.80 10.47
C HIS A 229 -10.14 -12.86 11.92
N MET A 230 -10.94 -13.42 12.84
CA MET A 230 -10.58 -13.55 14.25
C MET A 230 -10.00 -14.94 14.60
N HIS A 231 -9.59 -15.73 13.61
CA HIS A 231 -9.14 -17.12 13.81
C HIS A 231 -7.98 -17.25 14.80
N HIS A 232 -6.97 -16.37 14.75
CA HIS A 232 -5.85 -16.39 15.71
C HIS A 232 -6.30 -16.24 17.18
N TRP A 233 -7.46 -15.61 17.40
CA TRP A 233 -8.10 -15.52 18.71
C TRP A 233 -8.94 -16.75 18.99
N LEU A 234 -9.83 -17.08 18.06
CA LEU A 234 -10.91 -18.03 18.26
C LEU A 234 -10.46 -19.50 18.29
N GLU A 235 -9.30 -19.83 17.73
CA GLU A 235 -8.65 -21.14 17.86
C GLU A 235 -8.15 -21.41 19.29
N LEU A 236 -7.90 -20.36 20.08
CA LEU A 236 -7.43 -20.51 21.45
C LEU A 236 -8.59 -20.83 22.40
N PRO A 237 -8.42 -21.80 23.35
CA PRO A 237 -9.49 -22.22 24.26
C PRO A 237 -10.13 -21.07 25.06
N ARG A 238 -9.37 -20.04 25.36
CA ARG A 238 -9.85 -18.86 26.10
C ARG A 238 -10.93 -18.10 25.36
N TYR A 239 -10.84 -18.01 24.02
CA TYR A 239 -11.72 -17.18 23.19
C TYR A 239 -12.67 -17.98 22.33
N ASN A 240 -12.49 -19.30 22.20
CA ASN A 240 -13.30 -20.17 21.34
C ASN A 240 -14.81 -20.09 21.65
N HIS A 241 -15.14 -19.77 22.91
CA HIS A 241 -16.54 -19.59 23.31
C HIS A 241 -17.23 -18.38 22.64
N LEU A 242 -16.46 -17.43 22.05
CA LEU A 242 -16.95 -16.29 21.29
C LEU A 242 -17.14 -16.60 19.79
N ALA A 243 -16.66 -17.75 19.31
CA ALA A 243 -16.72 -18.09 17.89
C ALA A 243 -18.17 -18.37 17.44
N GLU A 244 -18.50 -17.95 16.24
CA GLU A 244 -19.72 -18.34 15.53
C GLU A 244 -19.74 -19.86 15.31
N CYS A 245 -18.65 -20.41 14.73
CA CYS A 245 -18.44 -21.84 14.50
C CYS A 245 -17.22 -22.34 15.29
N PRO A 246 -17.35 -22.78 16.56
CA PRO A 246 -16.21 -23.18 17.41
C PRO A 246 -15.35 -24.31 16.87
N GLU A 247 -15.95 -25.23 16.11
CA GLU A 247 -15.27 -26.38 15.46
C GLU A 247 -14.81 -26.06 14.03
N GLY A 248 -14.93 -24.79 13.61
CA GLY A 248 -14.71 -24.39 12.23
C GLY A 248 -15.87 -24.76 11.30
N PHE A 249 -15.67 -24.58 10.00
CA PHE A 249 -16.72 -24.80 8.98
C PHE A 249 -16.11 -25.09 7.61
N GLU A 250 -16.89 -25.69 6.72
CA GLU A 250 -16.53 -25.85 5.31
C GLU A 250 -16.82 -24.57 4.52
N LEU A 251 -15.83 -24.09 3.76
CA LEU A 251 -15.99 -22.96 2.86
C LEU A 251 -15.70 -23.38 1.42
N THR A 252 -16.66 -23.11 0.54
CA THR A 252 -16.48 -23.30 -0.91
C THR A 252 -16.38 -21.92 -1.59
N LEU A 253 -15.21 -21.60 -2.13
CA LEU A 253 -14.97 -20.39 -2.90
C LEU A 253 -14.34 -20.77 -4.26
N HIS A 254 -14.81 -20.16 -5.33
CA HIS A 254 -14.31 -20.38 -6.70
C HIS A 254 -14.21 -21.88 -7.09
N GLY A 255 -15.15 -22.69 -6.59
CA GLY A 255 -15.19 -24.15 -6.88
C GLY A 255 -14.24 -25.01 -6.02
N HIS A 256 -13.51 -24.42 -5.08
CA HIS A 256 -12.64 -25.12 -4.14
C HIS A 256 -13.24 -25.14 -2.75
N THR A 257 -13.37 -26.33 -2.16
CA THR A 257 -13.84 -26.52 -0.79
C THR A 257 -12.66 -26.74 0.14
N ARG A 258 -12.65 -26.01 1.25
CA ARG A 258 -11.64 -26.13 2.32
C ARG A 258 -12.28 -26.09 3.69
N GLN A 259 -11.66 -26.79 4.64
CA GLN A 259 -12.01 -26.66 6.06
C GLN A 259 -11.39 -25.37 6.60
N MET A 260 -12.23 -24.51 7.18
CA MET A 260 -11.84 -23.27 7.83
C MET A 260 -11.81 -23.46 9.35
N PRO A 261 -10.87 -22.81 10.06
CA PRO A 261 -10.92 -22.72 11.52
C PRO A 261 -12.11 -21.88 11.99
N PRO A 262 -12.36 -21.75 13.31
CA PRO A 262 -13.22 -20.72 13.87
C PRO A 262 -12.81 -19.34 13.32
N PHE A 263 -13.75 -18.57 12.76
CA PHE A 263 -13.37 -17.42 11.93
C PHE A 263 -14.03 -16.11 12.35
N SER A 264 -15.35 -16.08 12.48
CA SER A 264 -16.07 -14.89 12.93
C SER A 264 -16.47 -14.97 14.39
N LEU A 265 -16.56 -13.82 15.04
CA LEU A 265 -17.19 -13.66 16.34
C LEU A 265 -18.69 -13.99 16.21
N ASN A 266 -19.31 -14.55 17.27
CA ASN A 266 -20.74 -14.80 17.29
C ASN A 266 -21.53 -13.49 17.40
N PRO A 267 -22.25 -13.06 16.35
CA PRO A 267 -22.97 -11.79 16.35
C PRO A 267 -24.19 -11.76 17.28
N SER A 268 -24.65 -12.91 17.74
CA SER A 268 -25.79 -13.03 18.66
C SER A 268 -25.40 -12.99 20.14
N ASP A 269 -24.11 -12.87 20.45
CA ASP A 269 -23.58 -12.85 21.82
C ASP A 269 -23.02 -11.48 22.16
N SER A 270 -23.60 -10.78 23.14
CA SER A 270 -23.13 -9.45 23.57
C SER A 270 -21.66 -9.44 24.02
N ARG A 271 -21.15 -10.61 24.51
CA ARG A 271 -19.75 -10.75 24.91
C ARG A 271 -18.78 -10.55 23.74
N SER A 272 -19.20 -10.78 22.49
CA SER A 272 -18.42 -10.50 21.31
C SER A 272 -18.14 -9.00 21.16
N VAL A 273 -19.16 -8.16 21.37
CA VAL A 273 -19.02 -6.69 21.35
C VAL A 273 -18.24 -6.20 22.57
N GLU A 274 -18.47 -6.77 23.76
CA GLU A 274 -17.74 -6.45 24.99
C GLU A 274 -16.24 -6.71 24.83
N PHE A 275 -15.87 -7.87 24.28
CA PHE A 275 -14.49 -8.24 23.97
C PHE A 275 -13.82 -7.25 23.01
N MET A 276 -14.51 -6.84 21.93
CA MET A 276 -13.97 -5.82 21.04
C MET A 276 -13.79 -4.46 21.74
N GLY A 277 -14.69 -4.12 22.67
CA GLY A 277 -14.55 -2.91 23.49
C GLY A 277 -13.28 -2.91 24.38
N GLU A 278 -12.88 -4.08 24.90
CA GLU A 278 -11.61 -4.24 25.62
C GLU A 278 -10.42 -3.97 24.70
N LEU A 279 -10.38 -4.57 23.50
CA LEU A 279 -9.30 -4.37 22.53
C LEU A 279 -9.22 -2.91 22.06
N PHE A 280 -10.35 -2.25 21.78
CA PHE A 280 -10.38 -0.85 21.38
C PHE A 280 -9.84 0.08 22.46
N SER A 281 -10.12 -0.23 23.72
CA SER A 281 -9.66 0.57 24.85
C SER A 281 -8.13 0.49 25.04
N GLU A 282 -7.50 -0.61 24.65
CA GLU A 282 -6.04 -0.75 24.66
C GLU A 282 -5.39 -0.13 23.40
N LEU A 283 -5.96 -0.35 22.22
CA LEU A 283 -5.35 0.06 20.94
C LEU A 283 -5.44 1.57 20.71
N LEU A 284 -6.65 2.13 20.81
CA LEU A 284 -6.97 3.47 20.32
C LEU A 284 -6.23 4.63 21.00
N PRO A 285 -5.83 4.57 22.28
CA PRO A 285 -5.07 5.66 22.91
C PRO A 285 -3.72 5.97 22.27
N HIS A 286 -3.17 5.06 21.44
CA HIS A 286 -1.87 5.22 20.79
C HIS A 286 -1.93 5.98 19.46
N PHE A 287 -3.13 6.32 18.97
CA PHE A 287 -3.35 6.99 17.69
C PHE A 287 -3.98 8.37 17.88
N SER A 288 -3.46 9.37 17.16
CA SER A 288 -4.03 10.71 17.13
C SER A 288 -5.21 10.88 16.16
N SER A 289 -5.41 9.94 15.21
CA SER A 289 -6.48 9.99 14.21
C SER A 289 -7.88 10.02 14.84
N GLY A 290 -8.77 10.80 14.24
CA GLY A 290 -10.21 10.77 14.55
C GLY A 290 -11.00 9.67 13.85
N LYS A 291 -10.34 8.80 13.06
CA LYS A 291 -10.93 7.70 12.28
C LYS A 291 -10.54 6.36 12.88
N PHE A 292 -11.29 5.30 12.52
CA PHE A 292 -10.98 3.93 12.91
C PHE A 292 -11.61 2.94 11.94
N ASN A 293 -10.80 2.11 11.27
CA ASN A 293 -11.25 1.00 10.44
C ASN A 293 -11.45 -0.24 11.30
N VAL A 294 -12.68 -0.72 11.37
CA VAL A 294 -13.09 -1.88 12.17
C VAL A 294 -13.15 -3.18 11.37
N GLY A 295 -12.81 -3.17 10.08
CA GLY A 295 -12.87 -4.34 9.22
C GLY A 295 -14.31 -4.79 8.97
N CYS A 296 -14.73 -5.89 9.58
CA CYS A 296 -16.04 -6.51 9.51
C CYS A 296 -16.40 -7.12 8.14
N ASP A 297 -15.37 -7.47 7.35
CA ASP A 297 -15.48 -8.15 6.07
C ASP A 297 -15.59 -9.67 6.20
N GLU A 298 -15.97 -10.31 5.09
CA GLU A 298 -15.88 -11.75 4.83
C GLU A 298 -16.43 -12.66 5.94
N THR A 299 -17.56 -12.31 6.54
CA THR A 299 -18.19 -13.05 7.63
C THR A 299 -18.89 -14.34 7.13
N TRP A 300 -18.14 -15.24 6.49
CA TRP A 300 -18.64 -16.40 5.74
C TRP A 300 -19.35 -17.46 6.58
N ASP A 301 -19.06 -17.53 7.87
CA ASP A 301 -19.63 -18.51 8.82
C ASP A 301 -20.88 -18.01 9.55
N VAL A 302 -21.24 -16.73 9.43
CA VAL A 302 -22.47 -16.19 10.04
C VAL A 302 -23.71 -16.96 9.55
N GLY A 303 -24.50 -17.45 10.49
CA GLY A 303 -25.67 -18.29 10.24
C GLY A 303 -25.38 -19.78 10.08
N ARG A 304 -24.11 -20.21 10.15
CA ARG A 304 -23.75 -21.64 10.06
C ARG A 304 -23.57 -22.30 11.42
N GLY A 305 -23.47 -21.52 12.47
CA GLY A 305 -23.25 -21.99 13.83
C GLY A 305 -24.25 -21.42 14.83
N ARG A 306 -23.73 -20.66 15.78
CA ARG A 306 -24.55 -20.19 16.94
C ARG A 306 -25.58 -19.13 16.55
N SER A 307 -25.35 -18.37 15.49
CA SER A 307 -26.31 -17.38 14.99
C SER A 307 -27.36 -17.96 14.01
N ALA A 308 -27.30 -19.25 13.69
CA ALA A 308 -28.19 -19.89 12.71
C ALA A 308 -29.69 -19.57 12.93
N ARG A 309 -30.16 -19.65 14.17
CA ARG A 309 -31.53 -19.31 14.51
C ARG A 309 -31.84 -17.82 14.26
N ALA A 310 -30.95 -16.92 14.62
CA ALA A 310 -31.15 -15.49 14.40
C ALA A 310 -31.19 -15.15 12.89
N VAL A 311 -30.38 -15.84 12.09
CA VAL A 311 -30.38 -15.71 10.63
C VAL A 311 -31.67 -16.27 10.02
N GLU A 312 -32.18 -17.41 10.52
CA GLU A 312 -33.47 -17.97 10.10
C GLU A 312 -34.63 -17.00 10.40
N GLU A 313 -34.60 -16.34 11.56
CA GLU A 313 -35.69 -15.43 12.00
C GLU A 313 -35.62 -14.05 11.34
N LYS A 314 -34.42 -13.49 11.07
CA LYS A 314 -34.22 -12.09 10.68
C LYS A 314 -33.54 -11.90 9.32
N GLY A 315 -32.87 -12.92 8.78
CA GLY A 315 -32.00 -12.86 7.63
C GLY A 315 -30.54 -12.47 7.98
N ALA A 316 -29.58 -12.94 7.15
CA ALA A 316 -28.14 -12.75 7.39
C ALA A 316 -27.73 -11.28 7.42
N GLY A 317 -28.23 -10.47 6.46
CA GLY A 317 -27.93 -9.04 6.40
C GLY A 317 -28.34 -8.28 7.67
N ARG A 318 -29.52 -8.62 8.24
CA ARG A 318 -29.99 -8.01 9.49
C ARG A 318 -29.10 -8.40 10.67
N VAL A 319 -28.70 -9.65 10.77
CA VAL A 319 -27.82 -10.13 11.85
C VAL A 319 -26.45 -9.47 11.75
N TYR A 320 -25.92 -9.32 10.53
CA TYR A 320 -24.69 -8.58 10.27
C TYR A 320 -24.81 -7.11 10.70
N LEU A 321 -25.87 -6.41 10.26
CA LEU A 321 -26.06 -5.00 10.57
C LEU A 321 -26.28 -4.75 12.07
N ASP A 322 -27.06 -5.60 12.75
CA ASP A 322 -27.27 -5.48 14.20
C ASP A 322 -25.93 -5.56 14.97
N TYR A 323 -25.01 -6.44 14.55
CA TYR A 323 -23.67 -6.53 15.13
C TYR A 323 -22.82 -5.31 14.78
N LEU A 324 -22.79 -4.91 13.51
CA LEU A 324 -22.02 -3.73 13.04
C LEU A 324 -22.44 -2.47 13.80
N LEU A 325 -23.72 -2.27 14.09
CA LEU A 325 -24.23 -1.16 14.90
C LEU A 325 -23.70 -1.22 16.34
N GLY A 326 -23.56 -2.41 16.92
CA GLY A 326 -22.91 -2.59 18.22
C GLY A 326 -21.44 -2.16 18.21
N ILE A 327 -20.70 -2.50 17.16
CA ILE A 327 -19.32 -2.03 16.95
C ILE A 327 -19.27 -0.52 16.71
N TYR A 328 -20.21 0.03 15.91
CA TYR A 328 -20.33 1.48 15.72
C TYR A 328 -20.48 2.24 17.04
N ASP A 329 -21.34 1.77 17.94
CA ASP A 329 -21.54 2.38 19.25
C ASP A 329 -20.25 2.38 20.09
N LEU A 330 -19.43 1.32 20.01
CA LEU A 330 -18.10 1.32 20.63
C LEU A 330 -17.19 2.37 20.04
N VAL A 331 -17.10 2.47 18.72
CA VAL A 331 -16.28 3.47 18.02
C VAL A 331 -16.69 4.89 18.43
N LYS A 332 -17.99 5.15 18.53
CA LYS A 332 -18.51 6.46 18.95
C LYS A 332 -18.18 6.81 20.42
N ARG A 333 -18.11 5.81 21.32
CA ARG A 333 -17.64 6.03 22.71
C ARG A 333 -16.21 6.55 22.74
N HIS A 334 -15.37 6.13 21.78
CA HIS A 334 -14.00 6.63 21.57
C HIS A 334 -13.94 7.93 20.73
N ARG A 335 -15.09 8.53 20.36
CA ARG A 335 -15.23 9.78 19.59
C ARG A 335 -14.54 9.71 18.22
N ARG A 336 -14.60 8.52 17.56
CA ARG A 336 -14.02 8.34 16.23
C ARG A 336 -15.09 8.14 15.16
N THR A 337 -14.69 8.33 13.91
CA THR A 337 -15.49 7.99 12.73
C THR A 337 -15.18 6.56 12.33
N MET A 338 -16.20 5.72 12.23
CA MET A 338 -16.06 4.33 11.84
C MET A 338 -15.84 4.21 10.33
N HIS A 339 -14.81 3.47 9.93
CA HIS A 339 -14.63 2.92 8.59
C HIS A 339 -14.84 1.40 8.67
N PHE A 340 -15.44 0.80 7.65
CA PHE A 340 -15.64 -0.66 7.57
C PHE A 340 -15.74 -1.13 6.12
N TRP A 341 -15.40 -2.40 5.85
CA TRP A 341 -15.45 -2.97 4.51
C TRP A 341 -16.88 -3.20 4.03
N GLY A 342 -17.13 -2.89 2.76
CA GLY A 342 -18.48 -2.82 2.19
C GLY A 342 -19.03 -4.12 1.58
N ASP A 343 -18.25 -5.19 1.53
CA ASP A 343 -18.53 -6.43 0.81
C ASP A 343 -19.81 -7.16 1.28
N ILE A 344 -20.13 -7.11 2.57
CA ILE A 344 -21.34 -7.73 3.11
C ILE A 344 -22.55 -6.81 2.89
N ILE A 345 -22.42 -5.52 3.23
CA ILE A 345 -23.58 -4.62 3.18
C ILE A 345 -24.06 -4.34 1.74
N ILE A 346 -23.16 -4.37 0.75
CA ILE A 346 -23.51 -4.18 -0.67
C ILE A 346 -24.40 -5.32 -1.19
N GLN A 347 -24.37 -6.50 -0.57
CA GLN A 347 -25.26 -7.62 -0.88
C GLN A 347 -26.67 -7.42 -0.32
N HIS A 348 -26.84 -6.41 0.54
CA HIS A 348 -28.09 -6.08 1.23
C HIS A 348 -28.43 -4.59 1.05
N PRO A 349 -28.62 -4.10 -0.19
CA PRO A 349 -28.78 -2.69 -0.48
C PRO A 349 -30.01 -2.07 0.22
N GLU A 350 -31.01 -2.86 0.56
CA GLU A 350 -32.18 -2.45 1.35
C GLU A 350 -31.84 -2.02 2.78
N LEU A 351 -30.70 -2.48 3.32
CA LEU A 351 -30.23 -2.14 4.67
C LEU A 351 -29.26 -0.95 4.71
N VAL A 352 -28.68 -0.57 3.58
CA VAL A 352 -27.73 0.56 3.50
C VAL A 352 -28.32 1.87 4.06
N PRO A 353 -29.61 2.20 3.87
CA PRO A 353 -30.22 3.41 4.46
C PRO A 353 -30.26 3.42 5.99
N GLU A 354 -30.08 2.28 6.66
CA GLU A 354 -30.07 2.15 8.12
C GLU A 354 -28.68 2.36 8.72
N LEU A 355 -27.64 2.41 7.89
CA LEU A 355 -26.27 2.72 8.35
C LEU A 355 -26.19 4.15 8.90
N PRO A 356 -25.38 4.37 9.95
CA PRO A 356 -25.09 5.71 10.45
C PRO A 356 -24.46 6.59 9.36
N ARG A 357 -24.98 7.80 9.19
CA ARG A 357 -24.58 8.73 8.11
C ARG A 357 -23.14 9.26 8.21
N ASP A 358 -22.50 9.09 9.34
CA ASP A 358 -21.10 9.45 9.58
C ASP A 358 -20.16 8.22 9.58
N ALA A 359 -20.65 7.03 9.29
CA ALA A 359 -19.81 5.88 8.96
C ALA A 359 -19.33 5.97 7.52
N VAL A 360 -18.14 5.45 7.24
CA VAL A 360 -17.55 5.43 5.90
C VAL A 360 -17.42 3.99 5.44
N VAL A 361 -18.01 3.69 4.28
CA VAL A 361 -17.91 2.38 3.65
C VAL A 361 -16.63 2.31 2.82
N LEU A 362 -15.89 1.21 2.93
CA LEU A 362 -14.70 0.93 2.16
C LEU A 362 -15.06 -0.11 1.09
N GLU A 363 -15.26 0.34 -0.14
CA GLU A 363 -15.61 -0.50 -1.29
C GLU A 363 -14.34 -1.05 -1.93
N TRP A 364 -14.13 -2.37 -1.82
CA TRP A 364 -12.89 -3.00 -2.24
C TRP A 364 -13.06 -4.01 -3.39
N GLY A 365 -12.01 -4.13 -4.20
CA GLY A 365 -11.89 -5.16 -5.22
C GLY A 365 -10.59 -5.02 -6.00
N TYR A 366 -10.01 -6.13 -6.45
CA TYR A 366 -8.60 -6.20 -6.84
C TYR A 366 -8.36 -6.62 -8.29
N GLU A 367 -9.41 -6.96 -9.03
CA GLU A 367 -9.31 -7.18 -10.47
C GLU A 367 -9.52 -5.87 -11.25
N ALA A 368 -8.87 -5.73 -12.38
CA ALA A 368 -8.95 -4.53 -13.22
C ALA A 368 -10.39 -4.22 -13.68
N ASP A 369 -11.24 -5.22 -13.77
CA ASP A 369 -12.66 -5.14 -14.17
C ASP A 369 -13.65 -5.20 -13.00
N HIS A 370 -13.17 -5.02 -11.74
CA HIS A 370 -14.06 -4.99 -10.57
C HIS A 370 -15.19 -3.96 -10.77
N PRO A 371 -16.44 -4.26 -10.34
CA PRO A 371 -17.62 -3.42 -10.61
C PRO A 371 -17.70 -2.16 -9.74
N PHE A 372 -16.60 -1.38 -9.63
CA PHE A 372 -16.60 -0.10 -8.89
C PHE A 372 -17.65 0.88 -9.37
N LYS A 373 -18.05 0.80 -10.66
CA LYS A 373 -19.09 1.66 -11.24
C LYS A 373 -20.45 1.39 -10.63
N GLU A 374 -20.83 0.12 -10.57
CA GLU A 374 -22.13 -0.33 -10.08
C GLU A 374 -22.22 -0.13 -8.56
N HIS A 375 -21.21 -0.54 -7.83
CA HIS A 375 -21.13 -0.43 -6.37
C HIS A 375 -21.04 1.04 -5.92
N GLY A 376 -20.22 1.86 -6.57
CA GLY A 376 -20.13 3.29 -6.31
C GLY A 376 -21.45 4.01 -6.55
N ALA A 377 -22.20 3.63 -7.60
CA ALA A 377 -23.53 4.19 -7.85
C ALA A 377 -24.54 3.83 -6.74
N GLU A 378 -24.42 2.63 -6.14
CA GLU A 378 -25.28 2.22 -5.03
C GLU A 378 -25.01 3.04 -3.77
N PHE A 379 -23.73 3.18 -3.37
CA PHE A 379 -23.35 4.00 -2.21
C PHE A 379 -23.69 5.48 -2.42
N ALA A 380 -23.44 6.04 -3.61
CA ALA A 380 -23.82 7.40 -3.94
C ALA A 380 -25.33 7.64 -3.81
N ARG A 381 -26.16 6.68 -4.27
CA ARG A 381 -27.62 6.77 -4.19
C ARG A 381 -28.12 6.73 -2.74
N SER A 382 -27.46 5.96 -1.90
CA SER A 382 -27.79 5.88 -0.46
C SER A 382 -27.39 7.13 0.31
N GLY A 383 -26.46 7.94 -0.22
CA GLY A 383 -25.89 9.14 0.42
C GLY A 383 -24.95 8.80 1.59
N ILE A 384 -24.44 7.58 1.69
CA ILE A 384 -23.40 7.23 2.66
C ILE A 384 -22.01 7.58 2.11
N PRO A 385 -21.11 8.17 2.92
CA PRO A 385 -19.74 8.39 2.50
C PRO A 385 -19.02 7.06 2.21
N PHE A 386 -18.22 7.01 1.16
CA PHE A 386 -17.45 5.80 0.84
C PHE A 386 -16.07 6.12 0.26
N PHE A 387 -15.15 5.18 0.40
CA PHE A 387 -13.88 5.12 -0.31
C PHE A 387 -13.95 4.04 -1.38
N VAL A 388 -13.12 4.17 -2.43
CA VAL A 388 -12.78 3.07 -3.33
C VAL A 388 -11.43 2.49 -2.91
N CYS A 389 -11.35 1.15 -2.83
CA CYS A 389 -10.20 0.46 -2.28
C CYS A 389 -9.63 -0.56 -3.28
N PRO A 390 -8.83 -0.09 -4.26
CA PRO A 390 -8.06 -0.97 -5.13
C PRO A 390 -6.90 -1.61 -4.37
N GLY A 391 -6.09 -2.42 -5.07
CA GLY A 391 -4.93 -3.07 -4.48
C GLY A 391 -3.67 -3.01 -5.33
N THR A 392 -2.52 -3.20 -4.69
CA THR A 392 -1.20 -3.26 -5.34
C THR A 392 -1.02 -4.48 -6.24
N SER A 393 -1.89 -5.49 -6.13
CA SER A 393 -1.82 -6.77 -6.83
C SER A 393 -0.46 -7.49 -6.67
N SER A 394 0.20 -7.30 -5.53
CA SER A 394 1.52 -7.89 -5.23
C SER A 394 1.44 -9.23 -4.50
N TRP A 395 0.42 -9.43 -3.67
CA TRP A 395 0.21 -10.68 -2.92
C TRP A 395 -0.27 -11.83 -3.83
N ASN A 396 0.05 -13.07 -3.44
CA ASN A 396 -0.22 -14.30 -4.22
C ASN A 396 0.40 -14.31 -5.62
N THR A 397 1.52 -13.57 -5.85
CA THR A 397 2.07 -13.38 -7.20
C THR A 397 3.56 -13.66 -7.32
N ILE A 398 4.36 -13.48 -6.31
CA ILE A 398 5.83 -13.42 -6.23
C ILE A 398 6.37 -12.03 -6.63
N ALA A 399 6.05 -11.52 -7.82
CA ALA A 399 6.58 -10.26 -8.34
C ALA A 399 5.52 -9.25 -8.80
N GLY A 400 4.24 -9.51 -8.50
CA GLY A 400 3.13 -8.63 -8.87
C GLY A 400 2.30 -9.10 -10.06
N ARG A 401 1.22 -8.35 -10.36
CA ARG A 401 0.40 -8.36 -11.57
C ARG A 401 0.26 -6.92 -12.04
N THR A 402 1.28 -6.41 -12.73
CA THR A 402 1.44 -4.97 -12.98
C THR A 402 0.27 -4.37 -13.76
N ASP A 403 -0.12 -4.95 -14.88
CA ASP A 403 -1.21 -4.42 -15.71
C ASP A 403 -2.56 -4.51 -15.00
N ASN A 404 -2.78 -5.58 -14.22
CA ASN A 404 -3.97 -5.67 -13.37
C ASN A 404 -3.99 -4.56 -12.31
N CYS A 405 -2.87 -4.32 -11.65
CA CYS A 405 -2.74 -3.26 -10.65
C CYS A 405 -3.09 -1.88 -11.24
N LEU A 406 -2.47 -1.52 -12.36
CA LEU A 406 -2.72 -0.24 -13.03
C LEU A 406 -4.16 -0.12 -13.50
N GLY A 407 -4.73 -1.18 -14.08
CA GLY A 407 -6.13 -1.24 -14.49
C GLY A 407 -7.09 -1.10 -13.32
N ASN A 408 -6.82 -1.78 -12.22
CA ASN A 408 -7.63 -1.75 -11.01
C ASN A 408 -7.63 -0.36 -10.34
N VAL A 409 -6.46 0.26 -10.14
CA VAL A 409 -6.35 1.61 -9.57
C VAL A 409 -7.03 2.64 -10.48
N ARG A 410 -6.86 2.52 -11.82
CA ARG A 410 -7.53 3.40 -12.80
C ARG A 410 -9.05 3.27 -12.70
N ASN A 411 -9.58 2.06 -12.72
CA ASN A 411 -11.02 1.78 -12.60
C ASN A 411 -11.60 2.33 -11.29
N ALA A 412 -10.93 2.07 -10.16
CA ALA A 412 -11.33 2.57 -8.85
C ALA A 412 -11.34 4.11 -8.81
N THR A 413 -10.28 4.76 -9.30
CA THR A 413 -10.16 6.22 -9.30
C THR A 413 -11.24 6.86 -10.16
N GLU A 414 -11.40 6.40 -11.42
CA GLU A 414 -12.40 6.96 -12.35
C GLU A 414 -13.82 6.85 -11.81
N ASN A 415 -14.19 5.67 -11.33
CA ASN A 415 -15.55 5.44 -10.83
C ASN A 415 -15.76 6.05 -9.44
N GLY A 416 -14.74 6.11 -8.60
CA GLY A 416 -14.79 6.86 -7.34
C GLY A 416 -15.09 8.34 -7.56
N LEU A 417 -14.38 9.00 -8.49
CA LEU A 417 -14.64 10.40 -8.86
C LEU A 417 -16.04 10.58 -9.44
N ARG A 418 -16.46 9.69 -10.34
CA ARG A 418 -17.80 9.74 -10.97
C ARG A 418 -18.93 9.66 -9.96
N HIS A 419 -18.77 8.90 -8.89
CA HIS A 419 -19.81 8.63 -7.90
C HIS A 419 -19.60 9.35 -6.57
N GLY A 420 -18.59 10.26 -6.48
CA GLY A 420 -18.39 11.11 -5.31
C GLY A 420 -17.78 10.38 -4.11
N ALA A 421 -16.95 9.38 -4.33
CA ALA A 421 -16.11 8.80 -3.26
C ALA A 421 -15.25 9.89 -2.62
N ILE A 422 -15.12 9.86 -1.29
CA ILE A 422 -14.39 10.88 -0.53
C ILE A 422 -12.92 10.47 -0.26
N GLY A 423 -12.48 9.32 -0.74
CA GLY A 423 -11.11 8.83 -0.61
C GLY A 423 -10.83 7.61 -1.47
N LEU A 424 -9.52 7.35 -1.66
CA LEU A 424 -9.01 6.11 -2.20
C LEU A 424 -8.04 5.51 -1.18
N LEU A 425 -8.23 4.22 -0.85
CA LEU A 425 -7.35 3.44 0.02
C LEU A 425 -6.76 2.28 -0.78
N ASN A 426 -5.51 2.42 -1.21
CA ASN A 426 -4.81 1.38 -1.95
C ASN A 426 -4.28 0.31 -0.98
N THR A 427 -4.74 -0.92 -1.09
CA THR A 427 -4.42 -2.00 -0.16
C THR A 427 -3.23 -2.83 -0.63
N ASP A 428 -2.40 -3.25 0.32
CA ASP A 428 -1.26 -4.15 0.11
C ASP A 428 -1.39 -5.33 1.08
N TRP A 429 -2.02 -6.41 0.59
CA TRP A 429 -2.29 -7.60 1.37
C TRP A 429 -1.10 -8.56 1.44
N GLY A 430 -1.12 -9.45 2.42
CA GLY A 430 -0.11 -10.48 2.64
C GLY A 430 -0.64 -11.91 2.57
N ASP A 431 -1.75 -12.13 1.88
CA ASP A 431 -2.42 -13.44 1.78
C ASP A 431 -1.46 -14.60 1.56
N ASN A 432 -1.78 -15.76 2.12
CA ASN A 432 -0.94 -16.95 2.08
C ASN A 432 0.49 -16.70 2.62
N ASN A 433 0.58 -16.00 3.76
CA ASN A 433 1.80 -15.79 4.54
C ASN A 433 2.85 -14.88 3.90
N HIS A 434 2.40 -13.93 3.08
CA HIS A 434 3.18 -12.76 2.66
C HIS A 434 4.55 -13.09 2.02
N THR A 435 4.52 -13.83 0.92
CA THR A 435 5.75 -14.31 0.26
C THR A 435 6.47 -13.21 -0.54
N GLN A 436 5.75 -12.19 -1.04
CA GLN A 436 6.31 -11.10 -1.84
C GLN A 436 7.19 -10.15 -1.03
N TYR A 437 8.15 -9.53 -1.70
CA TYR A 437 9.04 -8.51 -1.13
C TYR A 437 8.46 -7.10 -1.28
N LEU A 438 8.74 -6.23 -0.33
CA LEU A 438 8.19 -4.88 -0.28
C LEU A 438 8.36 -4.05 -1.57
N PRO A 439 9.53 -4.04 -2.26
CA PRO A 439 9.69 -3.24 -3.49
C PRO A 439 8.80 -3.66 -4.65
N VAL A 440 8.24 -4.87 -4.62
CA VAL A 440 7.25 -5.34 -5.62
C VAL A 440 5.98 -4.48 -5.60
N SER A 441 5.62 -3.95 -4.44
CA SER A 441 4.43 -3.10 -4.25
C SER A 441 4.64 -1.63 -4.64
N TYR A 442 5.88 -1.19 -4.90
CA TYR A 442 6.17 0.23 -5.15
C TYR A 442 5.43 0.80 -6.36
N LEU A 443 5.26 0.02 -7.43
CA LEU A 443 4.49 0.44 -8.59
C LEU A 443 3.02 0.68 -8.23
N GLY A 444 2.42 -0.24 -7.48
CA GLY A 444 1.05 -0.10 -6.99
C GLY A 444 0.88 1.12 -6.08
N PHE A 445 1.82 1.36 -5.17
CA PHE A 445 1.80 2.55 -4.31
C PHE A 445 1.92 3.85 -5.12
N ALA A 446 2.79 3.87 -6.14
CA ALA A 446 2.96 5.04 -7.01
C ALA A 446 1.69 5.35 -7.81
N ALA A 447 1.03 4.34 -8.38
CA ALA A 447 -0.24 4.49 -9.08
C ALA A 447 -1.36 4.96 -8.13
N GLY A 448 -1.45 4.34 -6.93
CA GLY A 448 -2.40 4.71 -5.88
C GLY A 448 -2.16 6.08 -5.25
N ALA A 449 -0.98 6.67 -5.44
CA ALA A 449 -0.67 8.04 -5.06
C ALA A 449 -1.03 9.04 -6.19
N ALA A 450 -0.64 8.71 -7.43
CA ALA A 450 -0.69 9.63 -8.55
C ALA A 450 -2.09 9.80 -9.13
N MET A 451 -2.80 8.70 -9.41
CA MET A 451 -4.12 8.78 -10.04
C MET A 451 -5.14 9.53 -9.18
N PRO A 452 -5.28 9.29 -7.85
CA PRO A 452 -6.21 10.05 -7.01
C PRO A 452 -5.73 11.48 -6.69
N TRP A 453 -4.46 11.81 -6.92
CA TRP A 453 -4.00 13.19 -6.83
C TRP A 453 -4.59 14.04 -7.96
N CYS A 454 -4.37 13.67 -9.23
CA CYS A 454 -5.01 14.30 -10.38
C CYS A 454 -5.20 13.26 -11.49
N TYR A 455 -6.41 12.77 -11.67
CA TYR A 455 -6.69 11.67 -12.60
C TYR A 455 -6.33 12.01 -14.04
N GLU A 456 -6.71 13.21 -14.51
CA GLU A 456 -6.50 13.62 -15.90
C GLU A 456 -5.02 13.66 -16.33
N THR A 457 -4.12 14.03 -15.42
CA THR A 457 -2.68 14.13 -15.74
C THR A 457 -1.91 12.85 -15.42
N ASN A 458 -2.46 11.95 -14.60
CA ASN A 458 -1.74 10.77 -14.11
C ASN A 458 -2.30 9.42 -14.59
N ARG A 459 -3.49 9.38 -15.21
CA ARG A 459 -4.09 8.11 -15.68
C ARG A 459 -3.26 7.37 -16.73
N ASP A 460 -2.46 8.10 -17.52
CA ASP A 460 -1.61 7.58 -18.58
C ASP A 460 -0.12 7.88 -18.31
N GLU A 461 0.26 8.07 -17.03
CA GLU A 461 1.62 8.41 -16.61
C GLU A 461 2.60 7.28 -16.92
N ASP A 462 3.85 7.66 -17.27
CA ASP A 462 4.97 6.72 -17.39
C ASP A 462 5.51 6.33 -16.00
N PHE A 463 4.83 5.38 -15.35
CA PHE A 463 5.26 4.87 -14.05
C PHE A 463 6.64 4.23 -14.06
N ILE A 464 7.13 3.77 -15.20
CA ILE A 464 8.48 3.18 -15.32
C ILE A 464 9.53 4.24 -15.01
N SER A 465 9.48 5.36 -15.73
CA SER A 465 10.42 6.47 -15.51
C SER A 465 10.22 7.14 -14.14
N ALA A 466 8.96 7.23 -13.67
CA ALA A 466 8.66 7.77 -12.35
C ALA A 466 9.24 6.91 -11.22
N LEU A 467 9.16 5.58 -11.32
CA LEU A 467 9.76 4.65 -10.35
C LEU A 467 11.27 4.73 -10.31
N ASP A 468 11.93 4.80 -11.48
CA ASP A 468 13.38 4.97 -11.54
C ASP A 468 13.84 6.20 -10.74
N LEU A 469 13.13 7.32 -10.85
CA LEU A 469 13.50 8.59 -10.22
C LEU A 469 13.04 8.72 -8.76
N HIS A 470 11.85 8.24 -8.44
CA HIS A 470 11.17 8.60 -7.19
C HIS A 470 10.97 7.42 -6.24
N ALA A 471 11.17 6.17 -6.70
CA ALA A 471 11.14 4.99 -5.87
C ALA A 471 12.53 4.37 -5.69
N PHE A 472 13.17 4.05 -6.80
CA PHE A 472 14.46 3.36 -6.79
C PHE A 472 15.66 4.31 -6.76
N TYR A 473 15.49 5.59 -7.16
CA TYR A 473 16.58 6.55 -7.36
C TYR A 473 17.68 5.97 -8.24
N ASP A 474 17.31 5.26 -9.31
CA ASP A 474 18.22 4.53 -10.18
C ASP A 474 18.69 5.39 -11.35
N ARG A 475 19.96 5.83 -11.29
CA ARG A 475 20.59 6.60 -12.36
C ARG A 475 20.77 5.82 -13.65
N ALA A 476 20.79 4.49 -13.58
CA ALA A 476 20.91 3.63 -14.75
C ALA A 476 19.56 3.39 -15.48
N ARG A 477 18.43 3.80 -14.88
CA ARG A 477 17.08 3.65 -15.43
C ARG A 477 16.72 2.20 -15.77
N VAL A 478 17.07 1.27 -14.89
CA VAL A 478 16.84 -0.18 -15.03
C VAL A 478 15.67 -0.65 -14.19
N MET A 479 15.56 -0.14 -12.95
CA MET A 479 14.71 -0.75 -11.93
C MET A 479 13.22 -0.55 -12.21
N GLY A 480 12.81 0.59 -12.76
CA GLY A 480 11.42 0.84 -13.11
C GLY A 480 10.91 -0.13 -14.17
N ARG A 481 11.68 -0.32 -15.26
CA ARG A 481 11.36 -1.28 -16.31
C ARG A 481 11.37 -2.71 -15.79
N LEU A 482 12.38 -3.06 -14.99
CA LEU A 482 12.50 -4.40 -14.39
C LEU A 482 11.29 -4.72 -13.51
N SER A 483 10.89 -3.82 -12.63
CA SER A 483 9.73 -3.99 -11.76
C SER A 483 8.44 -4.19 -12.56
N TYR A 484 8.23 -3.36 -13.58
CA TYR A 484 7.07 -3.44 -14.48
C TYR A 484 7.00 -4.77 -15.21
N ASP A 485 8.06 -5.14 -15.92
CA ASP A 485 8.08 -6.32 -16.80
C ASP A 485 8.10 -7.63 -15.98
N LEU A 486 8.76 -7.66 -14.83
CA LEU A 486 8.77 -8.82 -13.94
C LEU A 486 7.38 -9.09 -13.36
N GLY A 487 6.63 -8.02 -13.00
CA GLY A 487 5.26 -8.13 -12.53
C GLY A 487 4.27 -8.66 -13.57
N ASN A 488 4.58 -8.53 -14.87
CA ASN A 488 3.76 -9.09 -15.97
C ASN A 488 4.30 -10.42 -16.52
N ALA A 489 5.45 -10.91 -16.05
CA ALA A 489 6.07 -12.12 -16.59
C ALA A 489 5.20 -13.39 -16.42
N HIS A 490 4.30 -13.39 -15.43
CA HIS A 490 3.35 -14.48 -15.21
C HIS A 490 2.41 -14.73 -16.38
N GLU A 491 2.10 -13.73 -17.20
CA GLU A 491 1.19 -13.83 -18.36
C GLU A 491 1.71 -14.80 -19.40
N LYS A 492 3.05 -14.96 -19.49
CA LYS A 492 3.66 -15.93 -20.39
C LYS A 492 3.45 -17.38 -19.94
N ALA A 493 3.23 -17.61 -18.64
CA ALA A 493 3.04 -18.94 -18.06
C ALA A 493 1.63 -19.50 -18.28
N GLY A 494 0.63 -18.62 -18.41
CA GLY A 494 -0.78 -18.99 -18.62
C GLY A 494 -1.75 -17.96 -18.05
N PRO A 495 -3.06 -18.19 -18.18
CA PRO A 495 -4.09 -17.29 -17.64
C PRO A 495 -3.94 -17.12 -16.13
N ALA A 496 -4.03 -15.89 -15.64
CA ALA A 496 -3.94 -15.63 -14.22
C ALA A 496 -5.21 -16.15 -13.49
N PRO A 497 -5.07 -16.95 -12.42
CA PRO A 497 -6.17 -17.22 -11.51
C PRO A 497 -6.66 -15.94 -10.84
N HIS A 498 -7.92 -15.94 -10.36
CA HIS A 498 -8.45 -14.81 -9.62
C HIS A 498 -7.54 -14.43 -8.44
N ASN A 499 -7.18 -13.18 -8.35
CA ASN A 499 -6.34 -12.58 -7.30
C ASN A 499 -5.00 -13.33 -7.06
N SER A 500 -4.41 -13.95 -8.10
CA SER A 500 -3.19 -14.75 -8.00
C SER A 500 -2.47 -14.88 -9.34
N THR A 501 -1.38 -15.68 -9.37
CA THR A 501 -0.68 -16.05 -10.61
C THR A 501 -0.40 -17.55 -10.69
N VAL A 502 -0.29 -18.08 -11.91
CA VAL A 502 0.14 -19.46 -12.17
C VAL A 502 1.47 -19.78 -11.48
N LEU A 503 2.43 -18.86 -11.55
CA LEU A 503 3.77 -19.07 -10.99
C LEU A 503 3.74 -19.17 -9.46
N PHE A 504 2.88 -18.41 -8.79
CA PHE A 504 2.68 -18.54 -7.35
C PHE A 504 2.11 -19.92 -6.98
N HIS A 505 1.08 -20.38 -7.71
CA HIS A 505 0.53 -21.72 -7.50
C HIS A 505 1.56 -22.81 -7.73
N LEU A 506 2.31 -22.76 -8.83
CA LEU A 506 3.37 -23.71 -9.11
C LEU A 506 4.50 -23.71 -8.07
N LEU A 507 4.75 -22.59 -7.42
CA LEU A 507 5.75 -22.48 -6.34
C LEU A 507 5.27 -23.13 -5.04
N THR A 508 4.01 -22.93 -4.68
CA THR A 508 3.51 -23.16 -3.30
C THR A 508 2.64 -24.41 -3.16
N GLN A 509 1.89 -24.81 -4.19
CA GLN A 509 0.92 -25.90 -4.10
C GLN A 509 1.57 -27.29 -4.03
N ALA A 510 0.83 -28.26 -3.48
CA ALA A 510 1.21 -29.67 -3.46
C ALA A 510 1.33 -30.25 -4.89
N PRO A 511 2.15 -31.30 -5.10
CA PRO A 511 2.42 -31.82 -6.45
C PRO A 511 1.22 -32.50 -7.12
N ASP A 512 0.26 -32.96 -6.35
CA ASP A 512 -0.99 -33.58 -6.79
C ASP A 512 -2.12 -32.55 -7.02
N SER A 513 -1.85 -31.25 -6.77
CA SER A 513 -2.80 -30.20 -7.09
C SER A 513 -2.97 -30.08 -8.61
N PRO A 514 -4.22 -29.89 -9.10
CA PRO A 514 -4.44 -29.69 -10.52
C PRO A 514 -3.70 -28.45 -11.01
N LEU A 515 -3.04 -28.57 -12.17
CA LEU A 515 -2.43 -27.42 -12.81
C LEU A 515 -3.53 -26.48 -13.33
N PRO A 516 -3.31 -25.16 -13.27
CA PRO A 516 -4.23 -24.21 -13.89
C PRO A 516 -4.39 -24.49 -15.39
N ASP A 517 -5.60 -24.28 -15.93
CA ASP A 517 -5.89 -24.47 -17.34
C ASP A 517 -4.98 -23.60 -18.24
N GLY A 518 -4.58 -24.15 -19.39
CA GLY A 518 -3.75 -23.45 -20.37
C GLY A 518 -2.25 -23.44 -20.09
N VAL A 519 -1.79 -24.00 -18.97
CA VAL A 519 -0.35 -24.14 -18.67
C VAL A 519 0.25 -25.29 -19.47
N THR A 520 1.32 -25.01 -20.21
CA THR A 520 2.05 -25.96 -21.02
C THR A 520 3.56 -25.90 -20.77
N VAL A 521 4.31 -26.92 -21.15
CA VAL A 521 5.78 -26.90 -21.11
C VAL A 521 6.33 -25.73 -21.90
N GLU A 522 5.74 -25.43 -23.05
CA GLU A 522 6.17 -24.32 -23.92
C GLU A 522 5.89 -22.94 -23.25
N SER A 523 4.71 -22.75 -22.65
CA SER A 523 4.40 -21.50 -21.97
C SER A 523 5.33 -21.24 -20.76
N LEU A 524 5.64 -22.28 -19.99
CA LEU A 524 6.59 -22.20 -18.88
C LEU A 524 8.03 -21.92 -19.34
N ARG A 525 8.45 -22.49 -20.48
CA ARG A 525 9.76 -22.20 -21.08
C ARG A 525 9.83 -20.72 -21.51
N GLN A 526 8.81 -20.23 -22.20
CA GLN A 526 8.71 -18.83 -22.63
C GLN A 526 8.72 -17.87 -21.43
N ALA A 527 7.98 -18.20 -20.37
CA ALA A 527 8.00 -17.43 -19.12
C ALA A 527 9.42 -17.40 -18.51
N GLY A 528 10.09 -18.54 -18.44
CA GLY A 528 11.46 -18.62 -17.91
C GLY A 528 12.47 -17.81 -18.73
N GLU A 529 12.40 -17.86 -20.06
CA GLU A 529 13.24 -17.06 -20.96
C GLU A 529 12.98 -15.58 -20.79
N HIS A 530 11.71 -15.18 -20.69
CA HIS A 530 11.33 -13.80 -20.46
C HIS A 530 11.84 -13.29 -19.11
N ILE A 531 11.64 -14.04 -18.01
CA ILE A 531 12.14 -13.67 -16.67
C ILE A 531 13.66 -13.47 -16.71
N ASN A 532 14.42 -14.38 -17.34
CA ASN A 532 15.88 -14.22 -17.46
C ASN A 532 16.26 -12.96 -18.26
N SER A 533 15.52 -12.65 -19.32
CA SER A 533 15.73 -11.42 -20.09
C SER A 533 15.48 -10.15 -19.27
N VAL A 534 14.39 -10.12 -18.48
CA VAL A 534 13.99 -8.99 -17.64
C VAL A 534 15.01 -8.73 -16.53
N VAL A 535 15.51 -9.79 -15.87
CA VAL A 535 16.46 -9.62 -14.76
C VAL A 535 17.91 -9.46 -15.21
N GLY A 536 18.22 -9.74 -16.47
CA GLY A 536 19.58 -9.60 -16.99
C GLY A 536 20.27 -8.26 -16.69
N PRO A 537 19.59 -7.11 -16.85
CA PRO A 537 20.15 -5.80 -16.55
C PRO A 537 20.29 -5.46 -15.06
N LEU A 538 19.76 -6.24 -14.14
CA LEU A 538 19.67 -5.92 -12.69
C LEU A 538 21.02 -5.50 -12.09
N GLU A 539 22.12 -6.16 -12.46
CA GLU A 539 23.47 -5.83 -11.98
C GLU A 539 23.97 -4.47 -12.47
N SER A 540 23.37 -3.89 -13.50
CA SER A 540 23.73 -2.58 -14.00
C SER A 540 23.01 -1.42 -13.30
N ALA A 541 22.02 -1.70 -12.45
CA ALA A 541 21.30 -0.69 -11.67
C ALA A 541 22.25 0.14 -10.80
N ARG A 542 21.96 1.42 -10.65
CA ARG A 542 22.75 2.41 -9.89
C ARG A 542 21.83 3.23 -8.99
N MET A 543 21.29 2.56 -7.98
CA MET A 543 20.34 3.14 -7.05
C MET A 543 21.04 3.96 -5.97
N ASP A 544 20.66 5.23 -5.83
CA ASP A 544 21.14 6.14 -4.78
C ASP A 544 20.26 6.07 -3.53
N ARG A 545 20.20 4.89 -2.91
CA ARG A 545 19.47 4.68 -1.67
C ARG A 545 20.25 3.73 -0.76
N GLU A 546 20.05 3.88 0.55
CA GLU A 546 20.79 3.10 1.57
C GLU A 546 20.54 1.60 1.45
N ASP A 547 19.33 1.20 1.04
CA ASP A 547 18.91 -0.19 0.87
C ASP A 547 19.02 -0.70 -0.59
N ALA A 548 19.87 -0.08 -1.43
CA ALA A 548 20.03 -0.43 -2.84
C ALA A 548 20.37 -1.92 -3.06
N ASP A 549 21.35 -2.44 -2.30
CA ASP A 549 21.76 -3.84 -2.41
C ASP A 549 20.65 -4.79 -1.94
N LEU A 550 19.94 -4.43 -0.86
CA LEU A 550 18.80 -5.19 -0.38
C LEU A 550 17.68 -5.26 -1.42
N THR A 551 17.33 -4.12 -2.02
CA THR A 551 16.31 -4.04 -3.08
C THR A 551 16.70 -4.89 -4.30
N ARG A 552 17.97 -4.87 -4.72
CA ARG A 552 18.48 -5.72 -5.80
C ARG A 552 18.31 -7.20 -5.46
N ASP A 553 18.71 -7.61 -4.26
CA ASP A 553 18.62 -8.99 -3.79
C ASP A 553 17.17 -9.48 -3.69
N GLU A 554 16.24 -8.62 -3.28
CA GLU A 554 14.80 -8.92 -3.23
C GLU A 554 14.25 -9.25 -4.64
N PHE A 555 14.54 -8.44 -5.66
CA PHE A 555 14.14 -8.74 -7.04
C PHE A 555 14.86 -9.96 -7.60
N ALA A 556 16.15 -10.13 -7.29
CA ALA A 556 16.89 -11.33 -7.71
C ALA A 556 16.27 -12.62 -7.10
N ASN A 557 15.87 -12.60 -5.83
CA ASN A 557 15.26 -13.77 -5.21
C ASN A 557 13.81 -14.00 -5.68
N ALA A 558 13.04 -12.95 -5.93
CA ALA A 558 11.72 -13.07 -6.57
C ALA A 558 11.84 -13.75 -7.96
N ALA A 559 12.80 -13.34 -8.78
CA ALA A 559 13.06 -13.97 -10.06
C ALA A 559 13.48 -15.44 -9.92
N ARG A 560 14.34 -15.78 -8.91
CA ARG A 560 14.70 -17.19 -8.62
C ARG A 560 13.48 -18.03 -8.27
N MET A 561 12.54 -17.48 -7.46
CA MET A 561 11.27 -18.14 -7.13
C MET A 561 10.42 -18.39 -8.38
N MET A 562 10.27 -17.40 -9.25
CA MET A 562 9.51 -17.51 -10.50
C MET A 562 10.13 -18.55 -11.45
N LEU A 563 11.45 -18.53 -11.64
CA LEU A 563 12.18 -19.53 -12.45
C LEU A 563 12.09 -20.92 -11.86
N HIS A 564 12.10 -21.05 -10.53
CA HIS A 564 11.88 -22.31 -9.84
C HIS A 564 10.47 -22.84 -10.10
N ALA A 565 9.45 -21.98 -10.05
CA ALA A 565 8.07 -22.32 -10.39
C ALA A 565 7.95 -22.86 -11.83
N CYS A 566 8.58 -22.20 -12.81
CA CYS A 566 8.63 -22.67 -14.20
C CYS A 566 9.28 -24.07 -14.31
N ASN A 567 10.44 -24.27 -13.67
CA ASN A 567 11.15 -25.54 -13.68
C ASN A 567 10.36 -26.68 -13.03
N ARG A 568 9.68 -26.39 -11.91
CA ARG A 568 8.84 -27.34 -11.21
C ARG A 568 7.63 -27.72 -12.05
N GLY A 569 6.91 -26.72 -12.59
CA GLY A 569 5.75 -26.94 -13.46
C GLY A 569 6.09 -27.76 -14.71
N THR A 570 7.25 -27.48 -15.34
CA THR A 570 7.75 -28.30 -16.47
C THR A 570 7.96 -29.75 -16.03
N GLY A 571 8.60 -29.97 -14.87
CA GLY A 571 8.81 -31.33 -14.35
C GLY A 571 7.51 -32.08 -14.04
N MET A 572 6.46 -31.35 -13.57
CA MET A 572 5.12 -31.91 -13.36
C MET A 572 4.49 -32.36 -14.70
N LEU A 573 4.48 -31.47 -15.70
CA LEU A 573 3.88 -31.72 -17.02
C LEU A 573 4.59 -32.86 -17.80
N GLU A 574 5.91 -32.95 -17.69
CA GLU A 574 6.71 -34.00 -18.34
C GLU A 574 6.76 -35.32 -17.56
N GLY A 575 6.20 -35.35 -16.33
CA GLY A 575 6.30 -36.53 -15.46
C GLY A 575 7.72 -36.81 -14.94
N THR A 576 8.62 -35.83 -15.02
CA THR A 576 10.03 -35.96 -14.64
C THR A 576 10.31 -35.48 -13.21
N LEU A 577 9.34 -34.89 -12.54
CA LEU A 577 9.46 -34.29 -11.19
C LEU A 577 10.09 -35.27 -10.18
N ASN A 578 9.73 -36.54 -10.26
CA ASN A 578 10.19 -37.60 -9.36
C ASN A 578 11.54 -38.25 -9.77
N SER A 579 12.15 -37.82 -10.87
CA SER A 579 13.49 -38.33 -11.25
C SER A 579 14.57 -37.80 -10.28
N ALA A 580 15.55 -38.62 -9.93
CA ALA A 580 16.58 -38.27 -8.96
C ALA A 580 17.34 -36.98 -9.35
N GLY A 581 17.67 -36.81 -10.63
CA GLY A 581 18.38 -35.62 -11.12
C GLY A 581 17.55 -34.36 -11.03
N LYS A 582 16.23 -34.43 -11.37
CA LYS A 582 15.34 -33.26 -11.29
C LYS A 582 15.08 -32.85 -9.84
N ARG A 583 14.89 -33.84 -8.96
CA ARG A 583 14.70 -33.57 -7.50
C ARG A 583 15.93 -32.89 -6.90
N GLU A 584 17.15 -33.35 -7.17
CA GLU A 584 18.37 -32.74 -6.64
C GLU A 584 18.56 -31.32 -7.20
N GLU A 585 18.29 -31.10 -8.50
CA GLU A 585 18.30 -29.74 -9.09
C GLU A 585 17.35 -28.80 -8.36
N LEU A 586 16.08 -29.21 -8.20
CA LEU A 586 15.06 -28.41 -7.54
C LEU A 586 15.36 -28.19 -6.05
N ALA A 587 15.84 -29.22 -5.35
CA ALA A 587 16.24 -29.11 -3.93
C ALA A 587 17.38 -28.11 -3.74
N SER A 588 18.40 -28.16 -4.61
CA SER A 588 19.53 -27.22 -4.55
C SER A 588 19.08 -25.77 -4.74
N LYS A 589 18.24 -25.51 -5.75
CA LYS A 589 17.68 -24.18 -6.03
C LYS A 589 16.80 -23.69 -4.86
N MET A 590 15.94 -24.56 -4.30
CA MET A 590 15.06 -24.21 -3.19
C MET A 590 15.85 -23.88 -1.91
N ARG A 591 16.95 -24.58 -1.61
CA ARG A 591 17.83 -24.23 -0.48
C ARG A 591 18.40 -22.82 -0.62
N THR A 592 18.80 -22.42 -1.84
CA THR A 592 19.26 -21.04 -2.10
C THR A 592 18.14 -20.03 -1.90
N ILE A 593 16.94 -20.27 -2.46
CA ILE A 593 15.76 -19.41 -2.32
C ILE A 593 15.42 -19.20 -0.84
N LEU A 594 15.35 -20.29 -0.06
CA LEU A 594 15.03 -20.25 1.36
C LEU A 594 16.10 -19.50 2.17
N GLY A 595 17.38 -19.73 1.89
CA GLY A 595 18.48 -19.01 2.55
C GLY A 595 18.37 -17.49 2.34
N GLU A 596 18.12 -17.07 1.11
CA GLU A 596 17.91 -15.67 0.78
C GLU A 596 16.60 -15.13 1.36
N HIS A 597 15.50 -15.87 1.28
CA HIS A 597 14.20 -15.44 1.83
C HIS A 597 14.30 -15.11 3.32
N ARG A 598 14.96 -15.95 4.11
CA ARG A 598 15.20 -15.71 5.55
C ARG A 598 16.01 -14.45 5.80
N ARG A 599 17.10 -14.25 5.07
CA ARG A 599 17.95 -13.08 5.19
C ARG A 599 17.19 -11.79 4.84
N LEU A 600 16.48 -11.78 3.70
CA LEU A 600 15.72 -10.64 3.21
C LEU A 600 14.54 -10.28 4.12
N TRP A 601 13.86 -11.31 4.66
CA TRP A 601 12.78 -11.08 5.63
C TRP A 601 13.25 -10.28 6.85
N ILE A 602 14.31 -10.74 7.52
CA ILE A 602 14.84 -10.09 8.73
C ILE A 602 15.38 -8.68 8.44
N SER A 603 15.78 -8.39 7.23
CA SER A 603 16.28 -7.06 6.85
C SER A 603 15.19 -5.97 6.86
N ARG A 604 13.92 -6.32 6.64
CA ARG A 604 12.79 -5.36 6.61
C ARG A 604 11.72 -5.63 7.66
N SER A 605 11.67 -6.83 8.20
CA SER A 605 10.57 -7.27 9.05
C SER A 605 11.07 -7.88 10.34
N ARG A 606 10.20 -7.93 11.33
CA ARG A 606 10.45 -8.61 12.61
C ARG A 606 10.49 -10.12 12.42
N GLY A 607 11.05 -10.84 13.37
CA GLY A 607 11.27 -12.28 13.23
C GLY A 607 10.01 -13.16 13.28
N GLY A 608 8.93 -12.65 13.85
CA GLY A 608 7.66 -13.38 13.90
C GLY A 608 7.09 -13.62 12.50
N GLY A 609 6.38 -14.75 12.32
CA GLY A 609 5.73 -15.10 11.05
C GLY A 609 6.66 -15.60 9.94
N LEU A 610 7.99 -15.53 10.09
CA LEU A 610 8.91 -16.05 9.08
C LEU A 610 8.69 -17.54 8.81
N GLN A 611 8.45 -18.34 9.84
CA GLN A 611 8.18 -19.77 9.69
C GLN A 611 6.92 -20.05 8.88
N ASP A 612 5.88 -19.23 9.04
CA ASP A 612 4.65 -19.34 8.29
C ASP A 612 4.88 -18.96 6.83
N SER A 613 5.60 -17.86 6.58
CA SER A 613 5.93 -17.40 5.23
C SER A 613 6.76 -18.40 4.43
N GLU A 614 7.73 -19.06 5.06
CA GLU A 614 8.55 -20.06 4.38
C GLU A 614 7.93 -21.46 4.33
N SER A 615 6.80 -21.71 5.04
CA SER A 615 6.23 -23.05 5.25
C SER A 615 6.02 -23.81 3.94
N ALA A 616 5.36 -23.19 2.96
CA ALA A 616 5.11 -23.80 1.66
C ALA A 616 6.41 -24.14 0.91
N LEU A 617 7.43 -23.27 1.00
CA LEU A 617 8.73 -23.50 0.36
C LEU A 617 9.51 -24.64 1.04
N VAL A 618 9.42 -24.72 2.36
CA VAL A 618 10.02 -25.81 3.15
C VAL A 618 9.36 -27.14 2.84
N GLU A 619 8.04 -27.17 2.69
CA GLU A 619 7.33 -28.38 2.26
C GLU A 619 7.76 -28.84 0.86
N ARG A 620 7.91 -27.92 -0.08
CA ARG A 620 8.45 -28.26 -1.42
C ARG A 620 9.87 -28.80 -1.34
N LEU A 621 10.71 -28.24 -0.47
CA LEU A 621 12.06 -28.77 -0.27
C LEU A 621 12.04 -30.20 0.30
N LYS A 622 11.17 -30.51 1.27
CA LYS A 622 11.00 -31.87 1.81
C LYS A 622 10.56 -32.84 0.74
N GLU A 623 9.60 -32.47 -0.10
CA GLU A 623 9.12 -33.23 -1.25
C GLU A 623 10.27 -33.62 -2.18
N TYR A 624 11.17 -32.70 -2.52
CA TYR A 624 12.34 -32.97 -3.34
C TYR A 624 13.38 -33.88 -2.64
N ALA A 625 13.47 -33.81 -1.32
CA ALA A 625 14.39 -34.65 -0.55
C ALA A 625 13.92 -36.11 -0.39
N GLY A 626 12.69 -36.42 -0.80
CA GLY A 626 12.18 -37.81 -0.78
C GLY A 626 11.25 -38.12 0.38
N GLY A 627 10.64 -37.10 1.00
CA GLY A 627 9.66 -37.22 2.08
C GLY A 627 10.29 -37.35 3.42
#